data_e2f0dafb47a6ca46b23adfba7e860915
#
_entry.id   e2f0dafb47a6ca46b23adfba7e860915
#
_cell.length_a   1.000
_cell.length_b   1.000
_cell.length_c   1.000
_cell.angle_alpha   90.00
_cell.angle_beta   90.00
_cell.angle_gamma   90.00
#
_symmetry.space_group_name_H-M   'P 1'
#
loop_
_entity.id
_entity.type
_entity.pdbx_description
1 polymer ?
#
loop_
_entity_poly.entity_id
_entity_poly.type
_entity_poly.pdbx_seq_one_letter_code
_entity_poly.pdbx_strand_id
1 'polypeptide(L)'
;TGRKVDLSNVTESTIGVNGDGSIEEVVIESFDKEYYSLSDLTAYVNKQVDAFNQANPQEQPKDKKSDDEEITAISVHYVETDPDAKTAAMALGYLNMDIYDSFNETDFEFLSMEEAASDERIADIDGLVEVKSGEETAFKDLSEHKHLHLIYTDSSVRIQTGGKIMY
;
A
#
# COMPACT_ATOMS: atom_id res chain seq x y z
N THR A 1 -1.96 -11.30 -14.28
CA THR A 1 -0.92 -11.32 -13.22
C THR A 1 -0.27 -9.94 -13.21
N GLY A 2 -0.71 -9.11 -12.26
CA GLY A 2 -0.16 -7.77 -12.08
C GLY A 2 1.31 -7.82 -11.67
N ARG A 3 2.09 -6.80 -12.06
CA ARG A 3 3.49 -6.68 -11.67
C ARG A 3 3.56 -6.33 -10.18
N LYS A 4 4.33 -7.11 -9.41
CA LYS A 4 4.59 -6.83 -7.99
C LYS A 4 5.67 -5.76 -7.84
N VAL A 5 5.52 -4.93 -6.79
CA VAL A 5 6.57 -3.99 -6.37
C VAL A 5 7.65 -4.73 -5.58
N ASP A 6 8.85 -4.20 -5.58
CA ASP A 6 9.96 -4.68 -4.75
C ASP A 6 10.39 -3.55 -3.80
N LEU A 7 10.07 -3.71 -2.53
CA LEU A 7 10.41 -2.76 -1.46
C LEU A 7 11.64 -3.18 -0.64
N SER A 8 12.39 -4.20 -1.07
CA SER A 8 13.52 -4.76 -0.31
C SER A 8 14.67 -3.77 -0.07
N ASN A 9 14.78 -2.73 -0.90
CA ASN A 9 15.89 -1.76 -0.84
C ASN A 9 15.44 -0.34 -0.50
N VAL A 10 14.22 -0.16 0.02
CA VAL A 10 13.77 1.17 0.44
C VAL A 10 14.48 1.60 1.73
N THR A 11 14.78 2.88 1.81
CA THR A 11 15.47 3.51 2.96
C THR A 11 14.56 4.43 3.76
N GLU A 12 13.33 4.57 3.33
CA GLU A 12 12.28 5.39 3.96
C GLU A 12 10.97 4.61 3.91
N SER A 13 10.05 4.95 4.82
CA SER A 13 8.70 4.39 4.80
C SER A 13 8.06 4.56 3.42
N THR A 14 7.62 3.46 2.83
CA THR A 14 7.17 3.39 1.43
C THR A 14 5.97 2.47 1.31
N ILE A 15 4.98 2.90 0.55
CA ILE A 15 3.82 2.09 0.16
C ILE A 15 4.03 1.62 -1.28
N GLY A 16 3.84 0.33 -1.51
CA GLY A 16 3.89 -0.30 -2.82
C GLY A 16 2.49 -0.68 -3.28
N VAL A 17 2.08 -0.22 -4.45
CA VAL A 17 0.80 -0.60 -5.08
C VAL A 17 1.08 -1.60 -6.18
N ASN A 18 0.65 -2.85 -5.97
CA ASN A 18 0.78 -3.92 -6.94
C ASN A 18 -0.23 -3.78 -8.08
N GLY A 19 0.08 -4.35 -9.23
CA GLY A 19 -0.81 -4.31 -10.39
C GLY A 19 -2.11 -5.13 -10.24
N ASP A 20 -2.26 -5.91 -9.20
CA ASP A 20 -3.48 -6.64 -8.81
C ASP A 20 -4.32 -5.90 -7.75
N GLY A 21 -3.87 -4.70 -7.34
CA GLY A 21 -4.53 -3.88 -6.32
C GLY A 21 -4.14 -4.21 -4.88
N SER A 22 -3.31 -5.24 -4.65
CA SER A 22 -2.75 -5.50 -3.32
C SER A 22 -1.70 -4.46 -2.96
N ILE A 23 -1.52 -4.23 -1.65
CA ILE A 23 -0.62 -3.22 -1.12
C ILE A 23 0.49 -3.90 -0.33
N GLU A 24 1.70 -3.42 -0.54
CA GLU A 24 2.86 -3.73 0.30
C GLU A 24 3.28 -2.46 1.03
N GLU A 25 3.65 -2.57 2.29
CA GLU A 25 4.13 -1.44 3.06
C GLU A 25 5.42 -1.80 3.76
N VAL A 26 6.39 -0.91 3.71
CA VAL A 26 7.57 -0.93 4.59
C VAL A 26 7.54 0.34 5.41
N VAL A 27 7.46 0.19 6.73
CA VAL A 27 7.57 1.28 7.70
C VAL A 27 8.95 1.25 8.29
N ILE A 28 9.67 2.37 8.23
CA ILE A 28 11.01 2.53 8.82
C ILE A 28 10.94 3.69 9.82
N GLU A 29 11.21 3.37 11.08
CA GLU A 29 11.11 4.33 12.18
C GLU A 29 12.37 4.32 13.04
N SER A 30 12.58 5.41 13.76
CA SER A 30 13.68 5.52 14.73
C SER A 30 13.51 4.51 15.88
N PHE A 31 14.56 3.78 16.18
CA PHE A 31 14.59 2.76 17.23
C PHE A 31 15.85 2.92 18.10
N ASP A 32 15.98 4.10 18.69
CA ASP A 32 17.21 4.60 19.34
C ASP A 32 17.16 4.63 20.87
N LYS A 33 16.04 4.22 21.49
CA LYS A 33 15.88 4.21 22.95
C LYS A 33 16.31 2.89 23.56
N GLU A 34 17.01 2.95 24.70
CA GLU A 34 17.49 1.76 25.41
C GLU A 34 16.37 0.82 25.90
N TYR A 35 15.16 1.35 26.09
CA TYR A 35 13.99 0.57 26.51
C TYR A 35 13.19 -0.01 25.35
N TYR A 36 13.58 0.23 24.09
CA TYR A 36 12.96 -0.39 22.94
C TYR A 36 13.38 -1.86 22.79
N SER A 37 12.43 -2.73 22.54
CA SER A 37 12.63 -4.17 22.38
C SER A 37 12.02 -4.66 21.07
N LEU A 38 12.82 -5.34 20.25
CA LEU A 38 12.34 -5.99 19.03
C LEU A 38 11.26 -7.02 19.34
N SER A 39 11.40 -7.77 20.43
CA SER A 39 10.42 -8.75 20.87
C SER A 39 9.06 -8.11 21.17
N ASP A 40 9.07 -6.97 21.87
CA ASP A 40 7.85 -6.26 22.23
C ASP A 40 7.19 -5.62 20.99
N LEU A 41 8.02 -5.05 20.10
CA LEU A 41 7.54 -4.51 18.83
C LEU A 41 6.89 -5.59 17.98
N THR A 42 7.56 -6.74 17.82
CA THR A 42 7.05 -7.89 17.05
C THR A 42 5.73 -8.40 17.65
N ALA A 43 5.67 -8.55 18.97
CA ALA A 43 4.45 -8.99 19.66
C ALA A 43 3.31 -7.97 19.49
N TYR A 44 3.62 -6.69 19.55
CA TYR A 44 2.63 -5.63 19.32
C TYR A 44 2.08 -5.67 17.90
N VAL A 45 2.94 -5.70 16.87
CA VAL A 45 2.53 -5.74 15.46
C VAL A 45 1.67 -6.97 15.21
N ASN A 46 2.11 -8.17 15.61
CA ASN A 46 1.34 -9.39 15.42
C ASN A 46 -0.03 -9.31 16.11
N LYS A 47 -0.10 -8.78 17.32
CA LYS A 47 -1.37 -8.62 18.05
C LYS A 47 -2.36 -7.72 17.31
N GLN A 48 -1.87 -6.59 16.75
CA GLN A 48 -2.73 -5.67 15.99
C GLN A 48 -3.24 -6.33 14.71
N VAL A 49 -2.34 -6.98 13.96
CA VAL A 49 -2.68 -7.68 12.71
C VAL A 49 -3.65 -8.83 12.97
N ASP A 50 -3.40 -9.67 13.99
CA ASP A 50 -4.27 -10.79 14.35
C ASP A 50 -5.67 -10.30 14.74
N ALA A 51 -5.76 -9.23 15.54
CA ALA A 51 -7.04 -8.64 15.93
C ALA A 51 -7.81 -8.11 14.72
N PHE A 52 -7.12 -7.45 13.80
CA PHE A 52 -7.74 -6.93 12.57
C PHE A 52 -8.21 -8.08 11.66
N ASN A 53 -7.38 -9.10 11.45
CA ASN A 53 -7.73 -10.26 10.63
C ASN A 53 -8.93 -11.03 11.21
N GLN A 54 -9.02 -11.17 12.53
CA GLN A 54 -10.17 -11.79 13.19
C GLN A 54 -11.48 -10.98 13.00
N ALA A 55 -11.37 -9.65 12.99
CA ALA A 55 -12.50 -8.76 12.74
C ALA A 55 -12.90 -8.69 11.27
N ASN A 56 -11.97 -8.99 10.35
CA ASN A 56 -12.14 -8.92 8.90
C ASN A 56 -11.79 -10.24 8.20
N PRO A 57 -12.55 -11.33 8.47
CA PRO A 57 -12.27 -12.63 7.88
C PRO A 57 -12.43 -12.60 6.36
N GLN A 58 -11.50 -13.25 5.65
CA GLN A 58 -11.50 -13.31 4.20
C GLN A 58 -12.08 -14.64 3.70
N GLU A 59 -12.72 -14.60 2.52
CA GLU A 59 -13.21 -15.82 1.87
C GLU A 59 -12.03 -16.72 1.46
N GLN A 60 -12.11 -17.98 1.87
CA GLN A 60 -11.10 -18.96 1.50
C GLN A 60 -11.49 -19.70 0.21
N PRO A 61 -10.53 -20.09 -0.65
CA PRO A 61 -10.81 -20.88 -1.84
C PRO A 61 -11.52 -22.18 -1.49
N LYS A 62 -12.54 -22.54 -2.26
CA LYS A 62 -13.32 -23.78 -2.02
C LYS A 62 -12.49 -25.06 -2.18
N ASP A 63 -11.43 -24.99 -2.98
CA ASP A 63 -10.52 -26.10 -3.27
C ASP A 63 -9.23 -26.05 -2.45
N LYS A 64 -9.23 -25.28 -1.36
CA LYS A 64 -8.07 -25.15 -0.46
C LYS A 64 -7.65 -26.49 0.08
N LYS A 65 -6.38 -26.85 -0.11
CA LYS A 65 -5.76 -28.02 0.52
C LYS A 65 -5.32 -27.64 1.94
N SER A 66 -5.13 -28.66 2.78
CA SER A 66 -4.71 -28.44 4.17
C SER A 66 -3.38 -27.71 4.35
N ASP A 67 -2.54 -27.75 3.32
CA ASP A 67 -1.20 -27.15 3.32
C ASP A 67 -1.15 -25.78 2.63
N ASP A 68 -2.27 -25.30 2.08
CA ASP A 68 -2.34 -23.97 1.48
C ASP A 68 -2.42 -22.91 2.58
N GLU A 69 -1.66 -21.82 2.43
CA GLU A 69 -1.72 -20.68 3.34
C GLU A 69 -3.13 -20.07 3.38
N GLU A 70 -3.53 -19.63 4.56
CA GLU A 70 -4.80 -18.94 4.73
C GLU A 70 -4.73 -17.55 4.14
N ILE A 71 -5.77 -17.19 3.35
CA ILE A 71 -5.90 -15.81 2.88
C ILE A 71 -6.35 -14.96 4.07
N THR A 72 -5.53 -13.99 4.45
CA THR A 72 -5.80 -13.02 5.50
C THR A 72 -5.91 -11.62 4.91
N ALA A 73 -6.59 -10.71 5.62
CA ALA A 73 -6.68 -9.31 5.21
C ALA A 73 -5.30 -8.65 5.21
N ILE A 74 -4.49 -8.94 6.24
CA ILE A 74 -3.13 -8.42 6.41
C ILE A 74 -2.18 -9.59 6.69
N SER A 75 -0.98 -9.53 6.13
CA SER A 75 0.14 -10.43 6.43
C SER A 75 1.34 -9.65 6.95
N VAL A 76 2.04 -10.21 7.95
CA VAL A 76 3.31 -9.67 8.44
C VAL A 76 4.44 -10.40 7.72
N HIS A 77 5.24 -9.68 6.94
CA HIS A 77 6.37 -10.28 6.23
C HIS A 77 7.60 -10.35 7.12
N TYR A 78 7.95 -9.25 7.78
CA TYR A 78 9.03 -9.20 8.77
C TYR A 78 8.87 -8.01 9.73
N VAL A 79 9.51 -8.14 10.88
CA VAL A 79 9.81 -7.04 11.81
C VAL A 79 11.26 -7.21 12.21
N GLU A 80 12.09 -6.21 11.97
CA GLU A 80 13.53 -6.26 12.19
C GLU A 80 14.09 -4.93 12.69
N THR A 81 15.31 -4.94 13.21
CA THR A 81 16.01 -3.74 13.66
C THR A 81 17.38 -3.66 13.01
N ASP A 82 17.81 -2.44 12.71
CA ASP A 82 19.20 -2.12 12.36
C ASP A 82 19.84 -1.33 13.51
N PRO A 83 20.70 -1.98 14.33
CA PRO A 83 21.34 -1.32 15.45
C PRO A 83 22.33 -0.22 15.03
N ASP A 84 22.94 -0.33 13.85
CA ASP A 84 23.88 0.66 13.34
C ASP A 84 23.16 1.92 12.88
N ALA A 85 22.07 1.76 12.16
CA ALA A 85 21.19 2.85 11.74
C ALA A 85 20.26 3.34 12.86
N LYS A 86 20.12 2.58 13.96
CA LYS A 86 19.18 2.83 15.05
C LYS A 86 17.74 2.96 14.57
N THR A 87 17.34 2.06 13.69
CA THR A 87 16.00 1.99 13.12
C THR A 87 15.35 0.63 13.36
N ALA A 88 14.03 0.61 13.31
CA ALA A 88 13.25 -0.60 13.14
C ALA A 88 12.55 -0.52 11.79
N ALA A 89 12.41 -1.67 11.14
CA ALA A 89 11.64 -1.82 9.92
C ALA A 89 10.60 -2.92 10.10
N MET A 90 9.40 -2.68 9.60
CA MET A 90 8.37 -3.71 9.47
C MET A 90 7.79 -3.68 8.06
N ALA A 91 7.53 -4.87 7.53
CA ALA A 91 6.89 -5.04 6.24
C ALA A 91 5.56 -5.77 6.39
N LEU A 92 4.51 -5.18 5.86
CA LEU A 92 3.15 -5.68 5.88
C LEU A 92 2.61 -5.78 4.45
N GLY A 93 1.82 -6.83 4.21
CA GLY A 93 1.04 -6.97 2.99
C GLY A 93 -0.44 -6.82 3.29
N TYR A 94 -1.16 -6.11 2.44
CA TYR A 94 -2.60 -5.89 2.55
C TYR A 94 -3.29 -6.39 1.29
N LEU A 95 -4.43 -7.04 1.47
CA LEU A 95 -5.14 -7.66 0.36
C LEU A 95 -5.61 -6.64 -0.71
N ASN A 96 -5.94 -5.44 -0.28
CA ASN A 96 -6.34 -4.32 -1.14
C ASN A 96 -6.20 -2.97 -0.39
N MET A 97 -6.49 -1.86 -1.09
CA MET A 97 -6.40 -0.51 -0.56
C MET A 97 -7.40 -0.24 0.57
N ASP A 98 -8.63 -0.74 0.48
CA ASP A 98 -9.64 -0.54 1.52
C ASP A 98 -9.22 -1.14 2.87
N ILE A 99 -8.54 -2.29 2.83
CA ILE A 99 -7.98 -2.92 4.02
C ILE A 99 -6.82 -2.10 4.57
N TYR A 100 -5.95 -1.60 3.69
CA TYR A 100 -4.85 -0.71 4.07
C TYR A 100 -5.38 0.53 4.79
N ASP A 101 -6.37 1.20 4.21
CA ASP A 101 -6.96 2.41 4.79
C ASP A 101 -7.67 2.15 6.12
N SER A 102 -8.42 1.05 6.21
CA SER A 102 -9.11 0.68 7.44
C SER A 102 -8.15 0.38 8.59
N PHE A 103 -6.99 -0.21 8.30
CA PHE A 103 -5.98 -0.54 9.31
C PHE A 103 -5.17 0.69 9.74
N ASN A 104 -4.80 1.55 8.78
CA ASN A 104 -3.93 2.71 8.99
C ASN A 104 -4.70 4.02 9.24
N GLU A 105 -6.04 3.99 9.20
CA GLU A 105 -6.89 5.17 9.32
C GLU A 105 -6.53 6.26 8.29
N THR A 106 -6.29 5.84 7.05
CA THR A 106 -5.96 6.68 5.91
C THR A 106 -7.11 6.75 4.90
N ASP A 107 -6.95 7.50 3.82
CA ASP A 107 -7.93 7.70 2.77
C ASP A 107 -7.33 7.59 1.36
N PHE A 108 -6.53 6.56 1.13
CA PHE A 108 -6.05 6.26 -0.20
C PHE A 108 -7.16 5.68 -1.05
N GLU A 109 -7.28 6.15 -2.28
CA GLU A 109 -8.19 5.58 -3.24
C GLU A 109 -7.41 5.10 -4.47
N PHE A 110 -7.66 3.84 -4.86
CA PHE A 110 -7.16 3.25 -6.10
C PHE A 110 -8.33 3.07 -7.05
N LEU A 111 -8.45 3.98 -8.01
CA LEU A 111 -9.62 4.13 -8.86
C LEU A 111 -9.31 3.73 -10.30
N SER A 112 -10.26 3.07 -10.97
CA SER A 112 -10.30 3.02 -12.41
C SER A 112 -10.57 4.42 -12.98
N MET A 113 -10.25 4.66 -14.24
CA MET A 113 -10.55 5.95 -14.89
C MET A 113 -12.05 6.25 -14.95
N GLU A 114 -12.90 5.22 -14.99
CA GLU A 114 -14.37 5.37 -14.99
C GLU A 114 -14.88 5.83 -13.62
N GLU A 115 -14.38 5.23 -12.54
CA GLU A 115 -14.69 5.65 -11.16
C GLU A 115 -14.20 7.07 -10.90
N ALA A 116 -12.96 7.36 -11.27
CA ALA A 116 -12.38 8.70 -11.12
C ALA A 116 -13.14 9.78 -11.92
N ALA A 117 -13.61 9.46 -13.12
CA ALA A 117 -14.43 10.39 -13.93
C ALA A 117 -15.81 10.66 -13.33
N SER A 118 -16.30 9.79 -12.47
CA SER A 118 -17.58 9.92 -11.77
C SER A 118 -17.44 10.64 -10.42
N ASP A 119 -16.23 10.90 -9.96
CA ASP A 119 -15.94 11.57 -8.71
C ASP A 119 -15.78 13.08 -8.92
N GLU A 120 -16.64 13.87 -8.29
CA GLU A 120 -16.64 15.33 -8.41
C GLU A 120 -15.32 15.97 -7.91
N ARG A 121 -14.60 15.32 -7.00
CA ARG A 121 -13.30 15.81 -6.51
C ARG A 121 -12.20 15.70 -7.56
N ILE A 122 -12.35 14.76 -8.53
CA ILE A 122 -11.31 14.36 -9.48
C ILE A 122 -11.63 14.84 -10.90
N ALA A 123 -12.90 14.77 -11.30
CA ALA A 123 -13.33 15.03 -12.67
C ALA A 123 -12.88 16.39 -13.24
N ASP A 124 -12.78 17.41 -12.38
CA ASP A 124 -12.39 18.78 -12.73
C ASP A 124 -10.94 19.14 -12.37
N ILE A 125 -10.10 18.15 -12.04
CA ILE A 125 -8.68 18.40 -11.73
C ILE A 125 -7.94 18.84 -13.01
N ASP A 126 -7.30 19.99 -12.92
CA ASP A 126 -6.35 20.51 -13.89
C ASP A 126 -4.90 20.42 -13.35
N GLY A 127 -3.93 20.55 -14.26
CA GLY A 127 -2.52 20.64 -13.87
C GLY A 127 -1.87 19.29 -13.48
N LEU A 128 -2.41 18.19 -13.97
CA LEU A 128 -1.70 16.91 -13.91
C LEU A 128 -0.45 16.99 -14.79
N VAL A 129 0.70 16.62 -14.24
CA VAL A 129 1.99 16.75 -14.94
C VAL A 129 2.42 15.39 -15.47
N GLU A 130 2.60 15.26 -16.79
CA GLU A 130 3.16 14.04 -17.37
C GLU A 130 4.61 13.85 -16.91
N VAL A 131 4.92 12.71 -16.29
CA VAL A 131 6.24 12.41 -15.71
C VAL A 131 7.36 12.45 -16.75
N LYS A 132 7.07 12.09 -18.00
CA LYS A 132 8.08 12.01 -19.07
C LYS A 132 8.38 13.35 -19.72
N SER A 133 7.36 14.15 -20.03
CA SER A 133 7.48 15.42 -20.78
C SER A 133 7.49 16.63 -19.88
N GLY A 134 6.91 16.56 -18.69
CA GLY A 134 6.65 17.70 -17.81
C GLY A 134 5.49 18.59 -18.30
N GLU A 135 4.72 18.15 -19.30
CA GLU A 135 3.56 18.87 -19.81
C GLU A 135 2.36 18.72 -18.89
N GLU A 136 1.62 19.80 -18.71
CA GLU A 136 0.38 19.81 -17.92
C GLU A 136 -0.81 19.37 -18.79
N THR A 137 -1.72 18.61 -18.17
CA THR A 137 -2.97 18.18 -18.77
C THR A 137 -4.10 18.17 -17.75
N ALA A 138 -5.33 18.19 -18.21
CA ALA A 138 -6.50 18.04 -17.36
C ALA A 138 -6.92 16.57 -17.27
N PHE A 139 -7.50 16.17 -16.14
CA PHE A 139 -7.99 14.80 -15.94
C PHE A 139 -8.99 14.39 -17.03
N LYS A 140 -9.89 15.29 -17.44
CA LYS A 140 -10.88 15.03 -18.51
C LYS A 140 -10.27 14.55 -19.82
N ASP A 141 -9.05 14.99 -20.15
CA ASP A 141 -8.34 14.61 -21.38
C ASP A 141 -7.74 13.22 -21.27
N LEU A 142 -7.60 12.69 -20.04
CA LEU A 142 -7.10 11.36 -19.73
C LEU A 142 -8.21 10.32 -19.51
N SER A 143 -9.44 10.74 -19.25
CA SER A 143 -10.56 9.87 -18.82
C SER A 143 -10.90 8.76 -19.81
N GLU A 144 -10.58 8.92 -21.11
CA GLU A 144 -10.77 7.88 -22.13
C GLU A 144 -9.72 6.75 -22.10
N HIS A 145 -8.62 6.93 -21.35
CA HIS A 145 -7.53 5.94 -21.23
C HIS A 145 -7.86 4.84 -20.21
N LYS A 146 -8.82 3.98 -20.53
CA LYS A 146 -9.38 2.93 -19.64
C LYS A 146 -8.36 1.94 -19.05
N HIS A 147 -7.12 1.91 -19.56
CA HIS A 147 -6.05 1.05 -19.06
C HIS A 147 -5.25 1.70 -17.93
N LEU A 148 -5.48 2.98 -17.65
CA LEU A 148 -4.87 3.69 -16.55
C LEU A 148 -5.70 3.50 -15.28
N HIS A 149 -5.02 3.65 -14.16
CA HIS A 149 -5.61 3.74 -12.83
C HIS A 149 -5.09 5.00 -12.16
N LEU A 150 -5.87 5.53 -11.23
CA LEU A 150 -5.54 6.72 -10.48
C LEU A 150 -5.38 6.35 -9.01
N ILE A 151 -4.34 6.88 -8.38
CA ILE A 151 -4.19 6.88 -6.93
C ILE A 151 -4.48 8.28 -6.44
N TYR A 152 -5.49 8.41 -5.60
CA TYR A 152 -5.86 9.66 -4.95
C TYR A 152 -5.55 9.56 -3.46
N THR A 153 -4.90 10.58 -2.91
CA THR A 153 -4.62 10.70 -1.48
C THR A 153 -4.33 12.15 -1.11
N ASP A 154 -4.69 12.55 0.09
CA ASP A 154 -4.28 13.83 0.69
C ASP A 154 -3.05 13.67 1.61
N SER A 155 -2.55 12.46 1.78
CA SER A 155 -1.40 12.13 2.62
C SER A 155 -0.07 12.33 1.89
N SER A 156 0.92 12.85 2.61
CA SER A 156 2.29 12.99 2.09
C SER A 156 3.09 11.71 2.36
N VAL A 157 3.14 10.81 1.38
CA VAL A 157 3.82 9.52 1.48
C VAL A 157 4.64 9.22 0.24
N ARG A 158 5.60 8.31 0.37
CA ARG A 158 6.30 7.74 -0.77
C ARG A 158 5.52 6.56 -1.31
N ILE A 159 5.18 6.62 -2.60
CA ILE A 159 4.45 5.54 -3.29
C ILE A 159 5.35 4.97 -4.38
N GLN A 160 5.42 3.63 -4.45
CA GLN A 160 6.00 2.87 -5.53
C GLN A 160 4.91 2.02 -6.19
N THR A 161 4.85 1.99 -7.50
CA THR A 161 3.82 1.24 -8.22
C THR A 161 4.43 0.09 -9.02
N GLY A 162 3.70 -1.00 -9.16
CA GLY A 162 4.05 -2.11 -10.06
C GLY A 162 3.95 -1.73 -11.54
N GLY A 163 3.14 -0.72 -11.85
CA GLY A 163 3.02 -0.08 -13.14
C GLY A 163 3.93 1.14 -13.31
N LYS A 164 3.85 1.77 -14.47
CA LYS A 164 4.55 3.02 -14.73
C LYS A 164 3.68 4.20 -14.29
N ILE A 165 4.23 5.10 -13.51
CA ILE A 165 3.59 6.39 -13.21
C ILE A 165 3.67 7.25 -14.47
N MET A 166 2.53 7.74 -14.92
CA MET A 166 2.41 8.54 -16.14
C MET A 166 2.23 10.02 -15.82
N TYR A 167 1.48 10.35 -14.75
CA TYR A 167 1.10 11.70 -14.34
C TYR A 167 1.21 11.89 -12.85
#